data_c8c9cc50a3237a8a01dbf3d3e68e6ac5
#
_entry.id   c8c9cc50a3237a8a01dbf3d3e68e6ac5
#
_cell.length_a   1.000
_cell.length_b   1.000
_cell.length_c   1.000
_cell.angle_alpha   90.00
_cell.angle_beta   90.00
_cell.angle_gamma   90.00
#
_symmetry.space_group_name_H-M   'P 1'
#
loop_
_entity.id
_entity.type
_entity.pdbx_description
1 polymer ?
#
loop_
_entity_poly.entity_id
_entity_poly.type
_entity_poly.pdbx_seq_one_letter_code
_entity_poly.pdbx_strand_id
1 'polypeptide(L)'
;MTEKLYEKDAYCKSFDAVVTECRQMDGKYGIVLDKTAFFPEGGGQDADEGLINGLPVLDVQEEGAAIVHILESELETGAEVSCEIDWDVRYARMQGHTGEHIISGIVHSLYGYDNVGFHMGDKTMSVDFNGSLSADDIRKIELKANEAVYANADVVAYYPAKEELEKLQYRSKLDLESDVRIVTIGEDIDCCACCAPHVERTGEVGMIKVIDFASYKQGTRIEMVAGKNALLDYMSLNSSIKEIMKMLSAPRDGVVEAVRERNSAYQTLRGDYQKVAKRLAFLELELTEANDMMYAMTENLFFDDLRYCANQLTENSDKTYLLLSQNGDDGYNYVLSSKGEDVREMAKKLNETFSGKGGGQSGYVQGKLGNYLQEEVRNFVENM
;
A
#
# COMPACT_ATOMS: atom_id res chain seq x y z
N MET A 1 34.97 -24.07 1.81
CA MET A 1 33.99 -23.85 0.68
C MET A 1 32.81 -24.75 0.95
N THR A 2 31.60 -24.19 0.94
CA THR A 2 30.35 -24.96 1.10
C THR A 2 29.86 -25.44 -0.27
N GLU A 3 29.55 -26.73 -0.41
CA GLU A 3 28.92 -27.24 -1.63
C GLU A 3 27.46 -26.78 -1.69
N LYS A 4 27.06 -26.10 -2.78
CA LYS A 4 25.73 -25.54 -2.99
C LYS A 4 24.79 -26.58 -3.63
N LEU A 5 24.06 -27.35 -2.82
CA LEU A 5 23.14 -28.38 -3.30
C LEU A 5 21.95 -27.76 -4.06
N TYR A 6 21.47 -26.59 -3.65
CA TYR A 6 20.37 -25.87 -4.30
C TYR A 6 20.64 -25.48 -5.77
N GLU A 7 21.92 -25.41 -6.17
CA GLU A 7 22.27 -25.18 -7.57
C GLU A 7 22.16 -26.45 -8.43
N LYS A 8 22.34 -27.64 -7.80
CA LYS A 8 22.27 -28.93 -8.46
C LYS A 8 20.85 -29.51 -8.47
N ASP A 9 20.15 -29.34 -7.38
CA ASP A 9 18.77 -29.79 -7.19
C ASP A 9 18.00 -28.75 -6.34
N ALA A 10 17.22 -27.91 -7.01
CA ALA A 10 16.37 -26.90 -6.35
C ALA A 10 15.24 -27.53 -5.50
N TYR A 11 14.94 -28.83 -5.74
CA TYR A 11 13.89 -29.59 -5.04
C TYR A 11 14.42 -30.39 -3.85
N CYS A 12 15.68 -30.26 -3.48
CA CYS A 12 16.25 -30.88 -2.29
C CYS A 12 15.57 -30.33 -1.03
N LYS A 13 14.71 -31.13 -0.40
CA LYS A 13 13.93 -30.75 0.79
C LYS A 13 14.64 -31.07 2.10
N SER A 14 15.47 -32.12 2.10
CA SER A 14 16.23 -32.56 3.26
C SER A 14 17.55 -33.15 2.86
N PHE A 15 18.56 -32.98 3.69
CA PHE A 15 19.90 -33.48 3.46
C PHE A 15 20.66 -33.63 4.80
N ASP A 16 21.68 -34.47 4.81
CA ASP A 16 22.61 -34.55 5.94
C ASP A 16 23.90 -33.79 5.57
N ALA A 17 24.48 -33.12 6.56
CA ALA A 17 25.72 -32.37 6.39
C ALA A 17 26.59 -32.46 7.64
N VAL A 18 27.84 -31.98 7.53
CA VAL A 18 28.78 -31.89 8.63
C VAL A 18 29.05 -30.43 8.96
N VAL A 19 29.00 -30.07 10.24
CA VAL A 19 29.37 -28.74 10.72
C VAL A 19 30.87 -28.55 10.55
N THR A 20 31.27 -27.62 9.69
CA THR A 20 32.71 -27.32 9.45
C THR A 20 33.20 -26.15 10.30
N GLU A 21 32.28 -25.23 10.69
CA GLU A 21 32.61 -24.10 11.54
C GLU A 21 31.37 -23.70 12.37
N CYS A 22 31.60 -23.33 13.64
CA CYS A 22 30.60 -22.69 14.50
C CYS A 22 31.25 -21.48 15.16
N ARG A 23 30.64 -20.30 14.99
CA ARG A 23 31.17 -19.05 15.55
C ARG A 23 30.04 -18.21 16.18
N GLN A 24 30.32 -17.54 17.27
CA GLN A 24 29.38 -16.65 17.92
C GLN A 24 29.30 -15.31 17.13
N MET A 25 28.04 -14.85 16.87
CA MET A 25 27.74 -13.64 16.12
C MET A 25 26.58 -12.89 16.79
N ASP A 26 26.84 -11.76 17.43
CA ASP A 26 25.82 -10.86 18.03
C ASP A 26 24.73 -11.56 18.88
N GLY A 27 25.15 -12.52 19.73
CA GLY A 27 24.25 -13.29 20.59
C GLY A 27 23.59 -14.48 19.93
N LYS A 28 23.91 -14.78 18.69
CA LYS A 28 23.52 -15.94 17.89
C LYS A 28 24.76 -16.73 17.47
N TYR A 29 24.57 -17.78 16.68
CA TYR A 29 25.63 -18.62 16.17
C TYR A 29 25.56 -18.73 14.65
N GLY A 30 26.68 -18.43 14.00
CA GLY A 30 26.89 -18.68 12.57
C GLY A 30 27.45 -20.08 12.35
N ILE A 31 26.69 -20.93 11.69
CA ILE A 31 27.03 -22.32 11.39
C ILE A 31 27.39 -22.45 9.91
N VAL A 32 28.58 -22.97 9.62
CA VAL A 32 29.00 -23.33 8.26
C VAL A 32 28.97 -24.85 8.11
N LEU A 33 28.31 -25.30 7.03
CA LEU A 33 28.22 -26.73 6.70
C LEU A 33 29.18 -27.07 5.52
N ASP A 34 29.56 -28.34 5.39
CA ASP A 34 30.31 -28.83 4.23
C ASP A 34 29.52 -28.72 2.92
N LYS A 35 28.19 -28.87 3.00
CA LYS A 35 27.24 -28.71 1.90
C LYS A 35 25.88 -28.18 2.43
N THR A 36 25.11 -27.47 1.58
CA THR A 36 23.81 -26.95 1.95
C THR A 36 22.85 -26.85 0.78
N ALA A 37 21.55 -27.16 1.07
CA ALA A 37 20.44 -26.86 0.18
C ALA A 37 19.74 -25.53 0.53
N PHE A 38 20.10 -24.87 1.63
CA PHE A 38 19.60 -23.54 1.97
C PHE A 38 20.17 -22.49 1.01
N PHE A 39 19.30 -21.79 0.32
CA PHE A 39 19.66 -20.64 -0.50
C PHE A 39 19.89 -19.41 0.40
N PRO A 40 21.05 -18.75 0.31
CA PRO A 40 21.31 -17.51 1.05
C PRO A 40 20.54 -16.34 0.44
N GLU A 41 20.35 -15.26 1.21
CA GLU A 41 19.81 -14.02 0.66
C GLU A 41 20.63 -13.57 -0.55
N GLY A 42 19.96 -13.32 -1.67
CA GLY A 42 20.64 -12.89 -2.89
C GLY A 42 19.71 -12.63 -4.06
N GLY A 43 20.14 -11.76 -4.98
CA GLY A 43 19.37 -11.46 -6.20
C GLY A 43 18.00 -10.81 -5.97
N GLY A 44 17.74 -10.27 -4.78
CA GLY A 44 16.44 -9.69 -4.39
C GLY A 44 15.45 -10.71 -3.83
N GLN A 45 15.91 -11.92 -3.54
CA GLN A 45 15.18 -12.98 -2.84
C GLN A 45 15.76 -13.17 -1.45
N ASP A 46 14.89 -13.30 -0.44
CA ASP A 46 15.27 -13.61 0.94
C ASP A 46 15.85 -15.03 1.07
N ALA A 47 16.63 -15.23 2.13
CA ALA A 47 17.20 -16.52 2.49
C ALA A 47 16.13 -17.56 2.78
N ASP A 48 16.46 -18.85 2.52
CA ASP A 48 15.56 -19.94 2.89
C ASP A 48 15.38 -20.09 4.40
N GLU A 49 14.24 -20.64 4.75
CA GLU A 49 13.85 -21.01 6.08
C GLU A 49 13.89 -22.55 6.25
N GLY A 50 14.00 -23.01 7.48
CA GLY A 50 13.99 -24.45 7.77
C GLY A 50 14.64 -24.79 9.10
N LEU A 51 15.11 -26.03 9.23
CA LEU A 51 15.65 -26.58 10.47
C LEU A 51 17.02 -27.23 10.25
N ILE A 52 17.95 -27.06 11.20
CA ILE A 52 19.19 -27.84 11.31
C ILE A 52 19.15 -28.55 12.69
N ASN A 53 19.13 -29.89 12.70
CA ASN A 53 18.91 -30.71 13.90
C ASN A 53 17.68 -30.26 14.74
N GLY A 54 16.60 -29.84 14.06
CA GLY A 54 15.39 -29.33 14.72
C GLY A 54 15.50 -27.90 15.26
N LEU A 55 16.62 -27.22 15.09
CA LEU A 55 16.81 -25.81 15.44
C LEU A 55 16.41 -24.93 14.26
N PRO A 56 15.59 -23.90 14.46
CA PRO A 56 15.20 -22.97 13.38
C PRO A 56 16.41 -22.23 12.80
N VAL A 57 16.50 -22.18 11.47
CA VAL A 57 17.42 -21.31 10.74
C VAL A 57 16.79 -19.94 10.63
N LEU A 58 17.42 -18.95 11.25
CA LEU A 58 16.91 -17.59 11.34
C LEU A 58 17.28 -16.74 10.11
N ASP A 59 18.41 -17.07 9.48
CA ASP A 59 18.91 -16.39 8.30
C ASP A 59 20.02 -17.25 7.65
N VAL A 60 20.26 -17.03 6.35
CA VAL A 60 21.35 -17.68 5.61
C VAL A 60 22.06 -16.64 4.76
N GLN A 61 23.36 -16.48 4.94
CA GLN A 61 24.16 -15.48 4.29
C GLN A 61 25.35 -16.11 3.53
N GLU A 62 25.72 -15.55 2.39
CA GLU A 62 26.91 -15.93 1.64
C GLU A 62 28.11 -15.06 2.04
N GLU A 63 29.13 -15.67 2.59
CA GLU A 63 30.40 -15.01 2.96
C GLU A 63 31.58 -15.61 2.16
N GLY A 64 31.87 -15.02 1.03
CA GLY A 64 32.88 -15.52 0.12
C GLY A 64 32.54 -16.91 -0.42
N ALA A 65 33.28 -17.93 -0.05
CA ALA A 65 33.06 -19.31 -0.48
C ALA A 65 32.26 -20.15 0.56
N ALA A 66 31.80 -19.56 1.64
CA ALA A 66 31.06 -20.22 2.70
C ALA A 66 29.61 -19.74 2.73
N ILE A 67 28.70 -20.66 3.05
CA ILE A 67 27.29 -20.31 3.37
C ILE A 67 27.13 -20.44 4.89
N VAL A 68 26.73 -19.34 5.54
CA VAL A 68 26.60 -19.21 6.98
C VAL A 68 25.11 -19.25 7.35
N HIS A 69 24.72 -20.22 8.19
CA HIS A 69 23.37 -20.37 8.70
C HIS A 69 23.31 -19.78 10.11
N ILE A 70 22.40 -18.87 10.38
CA ILE A 70 22.27 -18.19 11.67
C ILE A 70 21.25 -18.94 12.54
N LEU A 71 21.68 -19.42 13.71
CA LEU A 71 20.87 -20.14 14.69
C LEU A 71 20.92 -19.46 16.07
N GLU A 72 19.97 -19.75 16.94
CA GLU A 72 20.00 -19.31 18.35
C GLU A 72 20.92 -20.13 19.22
N SER A 73 21.29 -21.34 18.81
CA SER A 73 22.10 -22.28 19.58
C SER A 73 23.34 -22.72 18.82
N GLU A 74 24.40 -23.01 19.56
CA GLU A 74 25.63 -23.57 19.01
C GLU A 74 25.45 -25.01 18.54
N LEU A 75 26.26 -25.41 17.55
CA LEU A 75 26.42 -26.78 17.10
C LEU A 75 27.91 -27.17 17.17
N GLU A 76 28.21 -28.39 17.58
CA GLU A 76 29.58 -28.85 17.69
C GLU A 76 30.24 -29.01 16.31
N THR A 77 31.44 -28.43 16.12
CA THR A 77 32.22 -28.61 14.90
C THR A 77 32.61 -30.08 14.71
N GLY A 78 32.37 -30.60 13.52
CA GLY A 78 32.53 -32.02 13.19
C GLY A 78 31.28 -32.86 13.43
N ALA A 79 30.24 -32.33 14.01
CA ALA A 79 28.98 -33.05 14.18
C ALA A 79 28.24 -33.26 12.84
N GLU A 80 27.66 -34.44 12.67
CA GLU A 80 26.70 -34.73 11.61
C GLU A 80 25.34 -34.10 12.00
N VAL A 81 24.70 -33.38 11.08
CA VAL A 81 23.44 -32.71 11.27
C VAL A 81 22.46 -33.06 10.17
N SER A 82 21.20 -33.23 10.56
CA SER A 82 20.09 -33.37 9.64
C SER A 82 19.46 -31.98 9.36
N CYS A 83 19.26 -31.67 8.10
CA CYS A 83 18.76 -30.39 7.61
C CYS A 83 17.44 -30.57 6.87
N GLU A 84 16.50 -29.68 7.11
CA GLU A 84 15.19 -29.69 6.47
C GLU A 84 14.82 -28.27 6.02
N ILE A 85 14.50 -28.10 4.74
CA ILE A 85 14.06 -26.83 4.15
C ILE A 85 12.55 -26.67 4.41
N ASP A 86 12.09 -25.46 4.81
CA ASP A 86 10.66 -25.12 4.73
C ASP A 86 10.24 -25.11 3.27
N TRP A 87 9.69 -26.24 2.85
CA TRP A 87 9.31 -26.45 1.46
C TRP A 87 8.20 -25.53 0.97
N ASP A 88 7.29 -25.18 1.84
CA ASP A 88 6.18 -24.28 1.51
C ASP A 88 6.69 -22.86 1.17
N VAL A 89 7.67 -22.40 1.91
CA VAL A 89 8.34 -21.09 1.68
C VAL A 89 9.24 -21.18 0.44
N ARG A 90 10.10 -22.18 0.37
CA ARG A 90 11.02 -22.41 -0.78
C ARG A 90 10.25 -22.47 -2.09
N TYR A 91 9.21 -23.30 -2.16
CA TYR A 91 8.46 -23.51 -3.40
C TYR A 91 7.70 -22.27 -3.83
N ALA A 92 7.12 -21.52 -2.88
CA ALA A 92 6.48 -20.24 -3.17
C ALA A 92 7.47 -19.20 -3.73
N ARG A 93 8.72 -19.17 -3.17
CA ARG A 93 9.79 -18.31 -3.69
C ARG A 93 10.23 -18.74 -5.10
N MET A 94 10.38 -20.05 -5.36
CA MET A 94 10.68 -20.58 -6.71
C MET A 94 9.59 -20.21 -7.72
N GLN A 95 8.31 -20.36 -7.36
CA GLN A 95 7.17 -19.92 -8.19
C GLN A 95 7.22 -18.42 -8.47
N GLY A 96 7.46 -17.62 -7.44
CA GLY A 96 7.55 -16.16 -7.53
C GLY A 96 8.69 -15.71 -8.45
N HIS A 97 9.90 -16.23 -8.19
CA HIS A 97 11.09 -15.83 -8.94
C HIS A 97 11.01 -16.24 -10.41
N THR A 98 10.54 -17.46 -10.69
CA THR A 98 10.31 -17.88 -12.08
C THR A 98 9.21 -17.04 -12.74
N GLY A 99 8.16 -16.67 -12.00
CA GLY A 99 7.12 -15.76 -12.48
C GLY A 99 7.63 -14.36 -12.82
N GLU A 100 8.58 -13.84 -12.02
CA GLU A 100 9.28 -12.58 -12.31
C GLU A 100 10.08 -12.68 -13.61
N HIS A 101 10.86 -13.74 -13.78
CA HIS A 101 11.63 -13.98 -15.00
C HIS A 101 10.73 -14.01 -16.24
N ILE A 102 9.58 -14.67 -16.17
CA ILE A 102 8.60 -14.71 -17.26
C ILE A 102 8.12 -13.29 -17.61
N ILE A 103 7.72 -12.49 -16.61
CA ILE A 103 7.30 -11.09 -16.82
C ILE A 103 8.43 -10.27 -17.43
N SER A 104 9.63 -10.36 -16.85
CA SER A 104 10.79 -9.58 -17.29
C SER A 104 11.22 -9.95 -18.72
N GLY A 105 11.24 -11.24 -19.07
CA GLY A 105 11.52 -11.70 -20.43
C GLY A 105 10.50 -11.18 -21.45
N ILE A 106 9.21 -11.23 -21.12
CA ILE A 106 8.12 -10.71 -21.97
C ILE A 106 8.23 -9.18 -22.13
N VAL A 107 8.51 -8.44 -21.06
CA VAL A 107 8.69 -6.98 -21.13
C VAL A 107 9.89 -6.64 -22.01
N HIS A 108 11.01 -7.33 -21.82
CA HIS A 108 12.19 -7.14 -22.66
C HIS A 108 11.90 -7.45 -24.13
N SER A 109 11.27 -8.58 -24.43
CA SER A 109 10.93 -9.01 -25.80
C SER A 109 9.98 -8.05 -26.52
N LEU A 110 8.96 -7.52 -25.81
CA LEU A 110 7.92 -6.68 -26.43
C LEU A 110 8.31 -5.20 -26.53
N TYR A 111 9.07 -4.69 -25.55
CA TYR A 111 9.31 -3.24 -25.40
C TYR A 111 10.79 -2.88 -25.35
N GLY A 112 11.71 -3.85 -25.26
CA GLY A 112 13.13 -3.59 -25.09
C GLY A 112 13.51 -2.99 -23.73
N TYR A 113 12.64 -3.12 -22.73
CA TYR A 113 12.90 -2.59 -21.39
C TYR A 113 13.52 -3.65 -20.50
N ASP A 114 14.44 -3.20 -19.64
CA ASP A 114 15.19 -4.06 -18.73
C ASP A 114 14.64 -3.96 -17.31
N ASN A 115 14.66 -5.07 -16.59
CA ASN A 115 14.49 -5.10 -15.16
C ASN A 115 15.74 -4.47 -14.49
N VAL A 116 15.53 -3.34 -13.82
CA VAL A 116 16.57 -2.57 -13.11
C VAL A 116 16.44 -2.64 -11.59
N GLY A 117 15.44 -3.36 -11.08
CA GLY A 117 15.24 -3.60 -9.66
C GLY A 117 14.23 -4.72 -9.42
N PHE A 118 14.53 -5.59 -8.47
CA PHE A 118 13.66 -6.69 -8.04
C PHE A 118 13.74 -6.82 -6.52
N HIS A 119 12.60 -7.01 -5.91
CA HIS A 119 12.50 -7.34 -4.49
C HIS A 119 11.34 -8.31 -4.28
N MET A 120 11.62 -9.40 -3.61
CA MET A 120 10.65 -10.42 -3.23
C MET A 120 10.34 -10.25 -1.74
N GLY A 121 9.18 -9.67 -1.43
CA GLY A 121 8.67 -9.63 -0.06
C GLY A 121 7.84 -10.89 0.28
N ASP A 122 7.38 -10.99 1.52
CA ASP A 122 6.65 -12.15 2.04
C ASP A 122 5.42 -12.54 1.23
N LYS A 123 4.70 -11.57 0.69
CA LYS A 123 3.43 -11.79 -0.02
C LYS A 123 3.45 -11.31 -1.45
N THR A 124 4.13 -10.21 -1.73
CA THR A 124 4.15 -9.56 -3.03
C THR A 124 5.58 -9.35 -3.48
N MET A 125 5.75 -9.25 -4.79
CA MET A 125 7.03 -8.94 -5.42
C MET A 125 6.94 -7.61 -6.15
N SER A 126 8.01 -6.85 -6.16
CA SER A 126 8.13 -5.64 -6.97
C SER A 126 9.23 -5.77 -8.01
N VAL A 127 8.93 -5.33 -9.24
CA VAL A 127 9.86 -5.32 -10.37
C VAL A 127 9.89 -3.92 -10.97
N ASP A 128 11.07 -3.35 -11.11
CA ASP A 128 11.28 -2.03 -11.68
C ASP A 128 11.83 -2.15 -13.11
N PHE A 129 11.13 -1.55 -14.05
CA PHE A 129 11.56 -1.47 -15.46
C PHE A 129 12.03 -0.06 -15.81
N ASN A 130 13.04 0.03 -16.71
CA ASN A 130 13.61 1.30 -17.18
C ASN A 130 12.76 2.00 -18.24
N GLY A 131 11.55 1.53 -18.54
CA GLY A 131 10.63 2.11 -19.52
C GLY A 131 9.20 2.26 -18.98
N SER A 132 8.44 3.18 -19.60
CA SER A 132 7.06 3.45 -19.23
C SER A 132 6.11 2.45 -19.86
N LEU A 133 5.25 1.85 -19.04
CA LEU A 133 4.20 0.90 -19.44
C LEU A 133 2.83 1.48 -19.11
N SER A 134 1.91 1.39 -20.07
CA SER A 134 0.50 1.77 -19.88
C SER A 134 -0.32 0.63 -19.26
N ALA A 135 -1.54 0.92 -18.82
CA ALA A 135 -2.46 -0.09 -18.30
C ALA A 135 -2.78 -1.19 -19.33
N ASP A 136 -2.83 -0.84 -20.61
CA ASP A 136 -3.05 -1.82 -21.68
C ASP A 136 -1.81 -2.69 -21.91
N ASP A 137 -0.60 -2.12 -21.79
CA ASP A 137 0.64 -2.89 -21.83
C ASP A 137 0.71 -3.89 -20.67
N ILE A 138 0.41 -3.45 -19.45
CA ILE A 138 0.38 -4.31 -18.25
C ILE A 138 -0.60 -5.47 -18.45
N ARG A 139 -1.81 -5.20 -18.95
CA ARG A 139 -2.79 -6.26 -19.23
C ARG A 139 -2.28 -7.27 -20.27
N LYS A 140 -1.63 -6.77 -21.33
CA LYS A 140 -1.05 -7.61 -22.37
C LYS A 140 0.11 -8.47 -21.84
N ILE A 141 1.00 -7.88 -21.00
CA ILE A 141 2.10 -8.58 -20.37
C ILE A 141 1.57 -9.70 -19.47
N GLU A 142 0.60 -9.41 -18.60
CA GLU A 142 0.00 -10.38 -17.68
C GLU A 142 -0.65 -11.56 -18.43
N LEU A 143 -1.39 -11.30 -19.51
CA LEU A 143 -1.99 -12.35 -20.32
C LEU A 143 -0.92 -13.24 -20.96
N LYS A 144 0.12 -12.65 -21.56
CA LYS A 144 1.22 -13.40 -22.18
C LYS A 144 2.04 -14.19 -21.13
N ALA A 145 2.21 -13.66 -19.94
CA ALA A 145 2.87 -14.38 -18.86
C ALA A 145 2.08 -15.64 -18.46
N ASN A 146 0.76 -15.55 -18.38
CA ASN A 146 -0.07 -16.71 -18.09
C ASN A 146 -0.16 -17.68 -19.29
N GLU A 147 -0.09 -17.21 -20.55
CA GLU A 147 0.07 -18.08 -21.71
C GLU A 147 1.37 -18.89 -21.62
N ALA A 148 2.49 -18.26 -21.21
CA ALA A 148 3.76 -18.95 -20.98
C ALA A 148 3.66 -19.99 -19.84
N VAL A 149 2.94 -19.68 -18.76
CA VAL A 149 2.63 -20.65 -17.69
C VAL A 149 1.86 -21.85 -18.23
N TYR A 150 0.80 -21.60 -19.01
CA TYR A 150 -0.04 -22.69 -19.58
C TYR A 150 0.68 -23.54 -20.63
N ALA A 151 1.70 -22.99 -21.29
CA ALA A 151 2.54 -23.73 -22.22
C ALA A 151 3.37 -24.82 -21.51
N ASN A 152 3.54 -24.74 -20.19
CA ASN A 152 4.30 -25.69 -19.38
C ASN A 152 5.67 -26.00 -19.97
N ALA A 153 6.40 -24.95 -20.38
CA ALA A 153 7.72 -25.02 -20.96
C ALA A 153 8.79 -25.38 -19.92
N ASP A 154 9.92 -25.92 -20.36
CA ASP A 154 11.04 -26.27 -19.49
C ASP A 154 11.72 -25.00 -18.94
N VAL A 155 12.15 -25.06 -17.70
CA VAL A 155 13.00 -24.08 -17.04
C VAL A 155 14.31 -24.76 -16.68
N VAL A 156 15.40 -24.34 -17.33
CA VAL A 156 16.70 -25.01 -17.21
C VAL A 156 17.72 -24.04 -16.66
N ALA A 157 18.41 -24.44 -15.60
CA ALA A 157 19.50 -23.70 -15.01
C ALA A 157 20.82 -24.46 -15.17
N TYR A 158 21.84 -23.80 -15.70
CA TYR A 158 23.14 -24.44 -15.99
C TYR A 158 24.27 -23.43 -16.04
N TYR A 159 25.50 -23.93 -16.00
CA TYR A 159 26.71 -23.16 -16.21
C TYR A 159 27.22 -23.43 -17.63
N PRO A 160 27.06 -22.49 -18.58
CA PRO A 160 27.56 -22.65 -19.94
C PRO A 160 29.09 -22.65 -20.00
N ALA A 161 29.65 -23.33 -20.98
CA ALA A 161 31.08 -23.19 -21.28
C ALA A 161 31.39 -21.75 -21.74
N LYS A 162 32.61 -21.29 -21.56
CA LYS A 162 33.02 -19.92 -21.88
C LYS A 162 32.68 -19.52 -23.33
N GLU A 163 32.98 -20.43 -24.28
CA GLU A 163 32.71 -20.22 -25.71
C GLU A 163 31.22 -20.18 -26.06
N GLU A 164 30.39 -20.80 -25.23
CA GLU A 164 28.92 -20.74 -25.32
C GLU A 164 28.40 -19.42 -24.74
N LEU A 165 28.89 -19.04 -23.55
CA LEU A 165 28.50 -17.81 -22.85
C LEU A 165 28.76 -16.56 -23.72
N GLU A 166 29.91 -16.52 -24.43
CA GLU A 166 30.27 -15.41 -25.33
C GLU A 166 29.30 -15.24 -26.51
N LYS A 167 28.53 -16.27 -26.86
CA LYS A 167 27.57 -16.25 -27.98
C LYS A 167 26.12 -16.13 -27.50
N LEU A 168 25.88 -16.37 -26.23
CA LEU A 168 24.55 -16.38 -25.66
C LEU A 168 24.08 -14.94 -25.43
N GLN A 169 22.89 -14.65 -25.93
CA GLN A 169 22.20 -13.40 -25.59
C GLN A 169 21.37 -13.63 -24.31
N TYR A 170 21.78 -13.03 -23.22
CA TYR A 170 21.10 -13.17 -21.93
C TYR A 170 20.97 -11.81 -21.24
N ARG A 171 19.94 -11.67 -20.42
CA ARG A 171 19.76 -10.52 -19.55
C ARG A 171 20.64 -10.67 -18.31
N SER A 172 21.26 -9.59 -17.87
CA SER A 172 22.00 -9.54 -16.62
C SER A 172 21.86 -8.17 -15.97
N LYS A 173 21.78 -8.13 -14.65
CA LYS A 173 21.84 -6.89 -13.84
C LYS A 173 23.26 -6.47 -13.51
N LEU A 174 24.23 -7.38 -13.68
CA LEU A 174 25.64 -7.19 -13.33
C LEU A 174 26.54 -7.53 -14.53
N ASP A 175 27.66 -6.84 -14.61
CA ASP A 175 28.75 -7.25 -15.51
C ASP A 175 29.48 -8.43 -14.87
N LEU A 176 29.27 -9.63 -15.40
CA LEU A 176 29.82 -10.88 -14.88
C LEU A 176 30.97 -11.35 -15.79
N GLU A 177 32.15 -11.60 -15.20
CA GLU A 177 33.35 -11.96 -15.96
C GLU A 177 33.58 -13.48 -16.06
N SER A 178 33.07 -14.30 -15.13
CA SER A 178 33.24 -15.77 -15.12
C SER A 178 32.18 -16.46 -14.25
N ASP A 179 32.01 -17.77 -14.46
CA ASP A 179 31.13 -18.65 -13.68
C ASP A 179 29.66 -18.17 -13.59
N VAL A 180 29.14 -17.75 -14.74
CA VAL A 180 27.77 -17.23 -14.83
C VAL A 180 26.80 -18.39 -14.94
N ARG A 181 25.91 -18.52 -13.93
CA ARG A 181 24.77 -19.44 -14.00
C ARG A 181 23.68 -18.82 -14.83
N ILE A 182 23.23 -19.49 -15.89
CA ILE A 182 22.17 -19.08 -16.80
C ILE A 182 20.91 -19.86 -16.47
N VAL A 183 19.79 -19.16 -16.46
CA VAL A 183 18.44 -19.73 -16.40
C VAL A 183 17.73 -19.42 -17.72
N THR A 184 17.30 -20.46 -18.41
CA THR A 184 16.48 -20.34 -19.64
C THR A 184 15.06 -20.80 -19.36
N ILE A 185 14.08 -20.11 -19.92
CA ILE A 185 12.66 -20.44 -19.81
C ILE A 185 12.08 -20.61 -21.21
N GLY A 186 11.70 -21.85 -21.55
CA GLY A 186 11.29 -22.19 -22.90
C GLY A 186 12.38 -21.87 -23.93
N GLU A 187 12.00 -21.78 -25.20
CA GLU A 187 12.92 -21.40 -26.27
C GLU A 187 13.12 -19.87 -26.35
N ASP A 188 12.04 -19.09 -26.09
CA ASP A 188 11.98 -17.65 -26.39
C ASP A 188 11.39 -16.79 -25.25
N ILE A 189 11.12 -17.36 -24.07
CA ILE A 189 10.42 -16.63 -23.00
C ILE A 189 11.44 -15.79 -22.24
N ASP A 190 12.50 -16.38 -21.72
CA ASP A 190 13.58 -15.68 -21.04
C ASP A 190 14.92 -16.44 -21.07
N CYS A 191 16.01 -15.68 -21.07
CA CYS A 191 17.36 -16.15 -20.84
C CYS A 191 18.07 -15.12 -19.97
N CYS A 192 18.43 -15.50 -18.73
CA CYS A 192 18.93 -14.53 -17.74
C CYS A 192 20.02 -15.15 -16.86
N ALA A 193 20.99 -14.35 -16.46
CA ALA A 193 21.93 -14.71 -15.41
C ALA A 193 21.23 -14.65 -14.04
N CYS A 194 21.13 -15.80 -13.36
CA CYS A 194 20.48 -15.92 -12.06
C CYS A 194 21.03 -17.07 -11.22
N CYS A 195 21.26 -16.82 -9.92
CA CYS A 195 21.76 -17.83 -8.98
C CYS A 195 20.65 -18.51 -8.15
N ALA A 196 19.43 -17.96 -8.15
CA ALA A 196 18.34 -18.44 -7.31
C ALA A 196 17.78 -19.81 -7.78
N PRO A 197 17.12 -20.56 -6.88
CA PRO A 197 16.34 -21.74 -7.24
C PRO A 197 15.09 -21.35 -8.06
N HIS A 198 14.79 -22.15 -9.09
CA HIS A 198 13.62 -22.02 -9.95
C HIS A 198 12.81 -23.30 -9.99
N VAL A 199 11.55 -23.22 -10.40
CA VAL A 199 10.77 -24.42 -10.74
C VAL A 199 11.31 -25.04 -12.04
N GLU A 200 11.06 -26.33 -12.28
CA GLU A 200 11.52 -27.04 -13.47
C GLU A 200 10.67 -26.76 -14.71
N ARG A 201 9.43 -26.35 -14.52
CA ARG A 201 8.49 -26.08 -15.61
C ARG A 201 7.65 -24.82 -15.32
N THR A 202 7.34 -24.05 -16.36
CA THR A 202 6.53 -22.83 -16.22
C THR A 202 5.14 -23.11 -15.66
N GLY A 203 4.56 -24.30 -15.91
CA GLY A 203 3.28 -24.72 -15.37
C GLY A 203 3.24 -24.78 -13.84
N GLU A 204 4.37 -25.02 -13.19
CA GLU A 204 4.49 -25.05 -11.73
C GLU A 204 4.38 -23.65 -11.09
N VAL A 205 4.63 -22.59 -11.85
CA VAL A 205 4.40 -21.21 -11.42
C VAL A 205 2.93 -20.99 -11.04
N GLY A 206 2.02 -21.69 -11.69
CA GLY A 206 0.59 -21.52 -11.48
C GLY A 206 0.06 -20.23 -12.14
N MET A 207 -0.54 -19.34 -11.37
CA MET A 207 -1.04 -18.07 -11.89
C MET A 207 -0.05 -16.93 -11.59
N ILE A 208 0.16 -16.06 -12.56
CA ILE A 208 0.85 -14.78 -12.38
C ILE A 208 -0.19 -13.67 -12.41
N LYS A 209 -0.20 -12.80 -11.38
CA LYS A 209 -1.12 -11.67 -11.29
C LYS A 209 -0.37 -10.38 -10.97
N VAL A 210 -0.57 -9.36 -11.82
CA VAL A 210 -0.17 -7.99 -11.50
C VAL A 210 -1.24 -7.39 -10.59
N ILE A 211 -0.83 -6.97 -9.40
CA ILE A 211 -1.72 -6.37 -8.39
C ILE A 211 -1.86 -4.88 -8.64
N ASP A 212 -0.73 -4.20 -8.87
CA ASP A 212 -0.68 -2.76 -9.09
C ASP A 212 0.54 -2.40 -9.95
N PHE A 213 0.53 -1.19 -10.49
CA PHE A 213 1.68 -0.61 -11.19
C PHE A 213 1.66 0.90 -11.07
N ALA A 214 2.84 1.50 -11.03
CA ALA A 214 3.00 2.94 -10.91
C ALA A 214 4.24 3.43 -11.67
N SER A 215 4.22 4.70 -12.06
CA SER A 215 5.44 5.36 -12.53
C SER A 215 6.47 5.41 -11.41
N TYR A 216 7.67 4.91 -11.68
CA TYR A 216 8.76 4.89 -10.71
C TYR A 216 10.08 5.31 -11.37
N LYS A 217 10.70 6.35 -10.83
CA LYS A 217 11.87 7.00 -11.42
C LYS A 217 11.58 7.39 -12.89
N GLN A 218 12.31 6.82 -13.85
CA GLN A 218 12.14 7.07 -15.30
C GLN A 218 11.40 5.92 -16.01
N GLY A 219 10.80 5.00 -15.25
CA GLY A 219 10.15 3.81 -15.79
C GLY A 219 8.88 3.42 -15.03
N THR A 220 8.65 2.11 -14.89
CA THR A 220 7.46 1.55 -14.26
C THR A 220 7.86 0.54 -13.20
N ARG A 221 7.29 0.66 -12.00
CA ARG A 221 7.26 -0.40 -10.99
C ARG A 221 5.99 -1.20 -11.15
N ILE A 222 6.13 -2.52 -11.17
CA ILE A 222 5.04 -3.49 -11.15
C ILE A 222 5.06 -4.20 -9.80
N GLU A 223 3.90 -4.29 -9.14
CA GLU A 223 3.67 -5.18 -8.00
C GLU A 223 2.92 -6.41 -8.48
N MET A 224 3.42 -7.59 -8.14
CA MET A 224 2.88 -8.85 -8.62
C MET A 224 2.93 -9.97 -7.58
N VAL A 225 2.12 -11.00 -7.83
CA VAL A 225 2.13 -12.26 -7.10
C VAL A 225 2.12 -13.43 -8.09
N ALA A 226 2.63 -14.58 -7.66
CA ALA A 226 2.59 -15.80 -8.43
C ALA A 226 2.26 -17.01 -7.55
N GLY A 227 1.82 -18.11 -8.18
CA GLY A 227 1.62 -19.40 -7.53
C GLY A 227 0.66 -19.40 -6.36
N LYS A 228 1.10 -19.98 -5.26
CA LYS A 228 0.34 -20.06 -4.01
C LYS A 228 -0.11 -18.67 -3.52
N ASN A 229 0.78 -17.67 -3.60
CA ASN A 229 0.47 -16.33 -3.16
C ASN A 229 -0.63 -15.67 -4.04
N ALA A 230 -0.62 -15.91 -5.34
CA ALA A 230 -1.69 -15.42 -6.23
C ALA A 230 -3.05 -16.08 -5.92
N LEU A 231 -3.05 -17.38 -5.59
CA LEU A 231 -4.27 -18.05 -5.16
C LEU A 231 -4.81 -17.50 -3.84
N LEU A 232 -3.94 -17.27 -2.85
CA LEU A 232 -4.33 -16.72 -1.56
C LEU A 232 -4.87 -15.29 -1.68
N ASP A 233 -4.25 -14.47 -2.51
CA ASP A 233 -4.72 -13.11 -2.83
C ASP A 233 -6.12 -13.14 -3.46
N TYR A 234 -6.31 -13.98 -4.49
CA TYR A 234 -7.63 -14.16 -5.12
C TYR A 234 -8.70 -14.62 -4.12
N MET A 235 -8.37 -15.57 -3.23
CA MET A 235 -9.30 -16.05 -2.20
C MET A 235 -9.71 -14.93 -1.25
N SER A 236 -8.76 -14.08 -0.83
CA SER A 236 -9.00 -12.92 0.03
C SER A 236 -9.90 -11.89 -0.65
N LEU A 237 -9.57 -11.49 -1.88
CA LEU A 237 -10.37 -10.58 -2.68
C LEU A 237 -11.78 -11.10 -2.90
N ASN A 238 -11.93 -12.38 -3.28
CA ASN A 238 -13.23 -13.00 -3.51
C ASN A 238 -14.08 -13.05 -2.22
N SER A 239 -13.46 -13.26 -1.06
CA SER A 239 -14.15 -13.18 0.24
C SER A 239 -14.67 -11.77 0.51
N SER A 240 -13.83 -10.75 0.33
CA SER A 240 -14.20 -9.34 0.50
C SER A 240 -15.34 -8.92 -0.45
N ILE A 241 -15.28 -9.33 -1.71
CA ILE A 241 -16.36 -9.07 -2.68
C ILE A 241 -17.67 -9.74 -2.24
N LYS A 242 -17.62 -10.98 -1.73
CA LYS A 242 -18.83 -11.66 -1.21
C LYS A 242 -19.46 -10.93 -0.03
N GLU A 243 -18.65 -10.36 0.85
CA GLU A 243 -19.15 -9.55 1.97
C GLU A 243 -19.83 -8.27 1.46
N ILE A 244 -19.20 -7.56 0.53
CA ILE A 244 -19.80 -6.36 -0.09
C ILE A 244 -21.13 -6.71 -0.79
N MET A 245 -21.18 -7.83 -1.53
CA MET A 245 -22.42 -8.32 -2.15
C MET A 245 -23.54 -8.51 -1.13
N LYS A 246 -23.23 -9.09 0.04
CA LYS A 246 -24.21 -9.28 1.13
C LYS A 246 -24.67 -7.93 1.70
N MET A 247 -23.74 -7.01 1.99
CA MET A 247 -24.07 -5.68 2.53
C MET A 247 -24.96 -4.87 1.60
N LEU A 248 -24.78 -5.00 0.29
CA LEU A 248 -25.52 -4.26 -0.74
C LEU A 248 -26.70 -5.03 -1.31
N SER A 249 -26.87 -6.32 -0.97
CA SER A 249 -27.84 -7.22 -1.61
C SER A 249 -27.70 -7.23 -3.15
N ALA A 250 -26.47 -7.19 -3.64
CA ALA A 250 -26.14 -7.07 -5.05
C ALA A 250 -25.60 -8.40 -5.64
N PRO A 251 -25.90 -8.72 -6.91
CA PRO A 251 -25.26 -9.81 -7.61
C PRO A 251 -23.79 -9.47 -7.91
N ARG A 252 -22.98 -10.51 -8.22
CA ARG A 252 -21.54 -10.35 -8.45
C ARG A 252 -21.20 -9.26 -9.48
N ASP A 253 -21.90 -9.29 -10.60
CA ASP A 253 -21.67 -8.37 -11.73
C ASP A 253 -22.27 -6.98 -11.49
N GLY A 254 -23.10 -6.81 -10.44
CA GLY A 254 -23.77 -5.56 -10.06
C GLY A 254 -23.15 -4.81 -8.88
N VAL A 255 -22.06 -5.32 -8.29
CA VAL A 255 -21.47 -4.75 -7.06
C VAL A 255 -21.06 -3.29 -7.24
N VAL A 256 -20.38 -2.97 -8.35
CA VAL A 256 -19.90 -1.61 -8.62
C VAL A 256 -21.06 -0.63 -8.76
N GLU A 257 -22.14 -1.03 -9.47
CA GLU A 257 -23.30 -0.18 -9.63
C GLU A 257 -24.04 0.02 -8.31
N ALA A 258 -24.21 -1.04 -7.51
CA ALA A 258 -24.83 -0.95 -6.18
C ALA A 258 -24.04 -0.01 -5.24
N VAL A 259 -22.70 0.01 -5.32
CA VAL A 259 -21.89 0.99 -4.58
C VAL A 259 -22.16 2.42 -5.05
N ARG A 260 -22.23 2.65 -6.37
CA ARG A 260 -22.54 3.97 -6.94
C ARG A 260 -23.93 4.47 -6.52
N GLU A 261 -24.95 3.62 -6.63
CA GLU A 261 -26.33 3.93 -6.22
C GLU A 261 -26.39 4.28 -4.72
N ARG A 262 -25.75 3.46 -3.87
CA ARG A 262 -25.71 3.72 -2.43
C ARG A 262 -25.02 5.04 -2.11
N ASN A 263 -23.91 5.34 -2.77
CA ASN A 263 -23.20 6.61 -2.58
C ASN A 263 -24.04 7.80 -3.04
N SER A 264 -24.73 7.71 -4.18
CA SER A 264 -25.64 8.73 -4.68
C SER A 264 -26.81 8.96 -3.71
N ALA A 265 -27.45 7.89 -3.23
CA ALA A 265 -28.52 7.97 -2.24
C ALA A 265 -28.04 8.60 -0.93
N TYR A 266 -26.84 8.28 -0.47
CA TYR A 266 -26.25 8.90 0.70
C TYR A 266 -26.02 10.41 0.52
N GLN A 267 -25.51 10.85 -0.61
CA GLN A 267 -25.32 12.28 -0.89
C GLN A 267 -26.65 13.04 -0.95
N THR A 268 -27.68 12.44 -1.55
CA THR A 268 -29.03 13.01 -1.58
C THR A 268 -29.60 13.13 -0.17
N LEU A 269 -29.56 12.06 0.61
CA LEU A 269 -30.05 12.04 1.99
C LEU A 269 -29.32 13.07 2.87
N ARG A 270 -27.99 13.16 2.71
CA ARG A 270 -27.17 14.17 3.41
C ARG A 270 -27.60 15.59 3.05
N GLY A 271 -27.84 15.85 1.77
CA GLY A 271 -28.34 17.17 1.31
C GLY A 271 -29.72 17.51 1.88
N ASP A 272 -30.65 16.55 1.91
CA ASP A 272 -31.99 16.75 2.47
C ASP A 272 -31.94 16.90 4.00
N TYR A 273 -31.12 16.12 4.69
CA TYR A 273 -30.86 16.31 6.12
C TYR A 273 -30.36 17.73 6.42
N GLN A 274 -29.38 18.23 5.66
CA GLN A 274 -28.85 19.59 5.83
C GLN A 274 -29.93 20.66 5.62
N LYS A 275 -30.82 20.51 4.63
CA LYS A 275 -31.93 21.43 4.41
C LYS A 275 -32.90 21.45 5.60
N VAL A 276 -33.27 20.26 6.11
CA VAL A 276 -34.16 20.13 7.27
C VAL A 276 -33.47 20.69 8.52
N ALA A 277 -32.20 20.37 8.76
CA ALA A 277 -31.47 20.91 9.91
C ALA A 277 -31.37 22.43 9.89
N LYS A 278 -31.08 23.05 8.73
CA LYS A 278 -31.05 24.52 8.58
C LYS A 278 -32.43 25.15 8.85
N ARG A 279 -33.48 24.53 8.35
CA ARG A 279 -34.86 25.02 8.60
C ARG A 279 -35.27 24.90 10.07
N LEU A 280 -34.88 23.77 10.71
CA LEU A 280 -35.15 23.59 12.14
C LEU A 280 -34.36 24.62 12.97
N ALA A 281 -33.05 24.79 12.70
CA ALA A 281 -32.23 25.80 13.35
C ALA A 281 -32.82 27.21 13.23
N PHE A 282 -33.37 27.57 12.06
CA PHE A 282 -34.04 28.86 11.86
C PHE A 282 -35.32 28.98 12.68
N LEU A 283 -36.14 27.94 12.77
CA LEU A 283 -37.41 27.94 13.52
C LEU A 283 -37.19 27.96 15.04
N GLU A 284 -36.07 27.41 15.52
CA GLU A 284 -35.71 27.38 16.94
C GLU A 284 -34.90 28.61 17.40
N LEU A 285 -34.59 29.56 16.49
CA LEU A 285 -33.93 30.80 16.85
C LEU A 285 -34.77 31.65 17.78
N GLU A 286 -34.35 31.80 19.01
CA GLU A 286 -34.89 32.77 19.97
C GLU A 286 -34.13 34.09 19.82
N LEU A 287 -34.77 35.05 19.14
CA LEU A 287 -34.20 36.38 18.91
C LEU A 287 -34.49 37.29 20.09
N THR A 288 -33.45 37.91 20.63
CA THR A 288 -33.53 38.93 21.67
C THR A 288 -33.13 40.29 21.09
N GLU A 289 -33.87 41.34 21.46
CA GLU A 289 -33.54 42.71 21.05
C GLU A 289 -32.57 43.34 22.06
N ALA A 290 -31.47 43.89 21.55
CA ALA A 290 -30.48 44.61 22.34
C ALA A 290 -30.02 45.84 21.56
N ASN A 291 -30.28 47.04 22.09
CA ASN A 291 -30.09 48.30 21.40
C ASN A 291 -30.81 48.29 20.03
N ASP A 292 -30.15 48.62 18.95
CA ASP A 292 -30.73 48.62 17.60
C ASP A 292 -30.52 47.29 16.84
N MET A 293 -30.13 46.23 17.56
CA MET A 293 -29.74 44.93 16.98
C MET A 293 -30.59 43.80 17.57
N MET A 294 -30.82 42.78 16.75
CA MET A 294 -31.35 41.48 17.20
C MET A 294 -30.22 40.46 17.32
N TYR A 295 -30.16 39.73 18.40
CA TYR A 295 -29.19 38.67 18.55
C TYR A 295 -29.84 37.33 18.95
N ALA A 296 -29.15 36.23 18.59
CA ALA A 296 -29.49 34.90 19.10
C ALA A 296 -28.19 34.18 19.48
N MET A 297 -28.24 33.41 20.58
CA MET A 297 -27.19 32.52 21.02
C MET A 297 -27.72 31.08 20.94
N THR A 298 -27.00 30.27 20.20
CA THR A 298 -27.36 28.85 19.95
C THR A 298 -26.14 27.95 20.25
N GLU A 299 -26.33 26.66 20.06
CA GLU A 299 -25.29 25.66 20.21
C GLU A 299 -25.20 24.77 18.96
N ASN A 300 -23.97 24.33 18.64
CA ASN A 300 -23.71 23.30 17.62
C ASN A 300 -24.15 23.64 16.19
N LEU A 301 -24.27 24.92 15.84
CA LEU A 301 -24.51 25.36 14.47
C LEU A 301 -23.20 25.76 13.79
N PHE A 302 -23.00 25.24 12.59
CA PHE A 302 -21.86 25.59 11.75
C PHE A 302 -22.13 26.88 10.96
N PHE A 303 -21.08 27.43 10.35
CA PHE A 303 -21.19 28.68 9.56
C PHE A 303 -22.27 28.65 8.49
N ASP A 304 -22.46 27.49 7.82
CA ASP A 304 -23.50 27.38 6.77
C ASP A 304 -24.91 27.45 7.32
N ASP A 305 -25.11 27.01 8.57
CA ASP A 305 -26.42 27.09 9.24
C ASP A 305 -26.67 28.50 9.71
N LEU A 306 -25.70 29.12 10.36
CA LEU A 306 -25.78 30.53 10.81
C LEU A 306 -25.97 31.47 9.61
N ARG A 307 -25.27 31.25 8.50
CA ARG A 307 -25.40 32.00 7.25
C ARG A 307 -26.81 31.88 6.68
N TYR A 308 -27.36 30.67 6.66
CA TYR A 308 -28.73 30.44 6.19
C TYR A 308 -29.72 31.22 7.06
N CYS A 309 -29.62 31.11 8.38
CA CYS A 309 -30.45 31.84 9.32
C CYS A 309 -30.34 33.36 9.15
N ALA A 310 -29.12 33.88 9.08
CA ALA A 310 -28.86 35.30 8.88
C ALA A 310 -29.48 35.83 7.58
N ASN A 311 -29.34 35.10 6.47
CA ASN A 311 -29.93 35.47 5.19
C ASN A 311 -31.45 35.50 5.25
N GLN A 312 -32.10 34.49 5.87
CA GLN A 312 -33.56 34.45 6.01
C GLN A 312 -34.08 35.63 6.85
N LEU A 313 -33.37 36.01 7.91
CA LEU A 313 -33.73 37.15 8.76
C LEU A 313 -33.55 38.47 8.01
N THR A 314 -32.43 38.70 7.36
CA THR A 314 -32.13 39.94 6.63
C THR A 314 -32.96 40.12 5.37
N GLU A 315 -33.35 39.02 4.67
CA GLU A 315 -34.28 39.13 3.52
C GLU A 315 -35.60 39.79 3.87
N ASN A 316 -36.09 39.62 5.08
CA ASN A 316 -37.42 40.01 5.52
C ASN A 316 -37.43 41.20 6.51
N SER A 317 -36.28 41.81 6.79
CA SER A 317 -36.15 42.91 7.78
C SER A 317 -34.97 43.80 7.49
N ASP A 318 -35.05 45.05 7.91
CA ASP A 318 -33.95 46.02 7.82
C ASP A 318 -33.12 46.11 9.12
N LYS A 319 -33.42 45.25 10.12
CA LYS A 319 -32.64 45.18 11.37
C LYS A 319 -31.29 44.56 11.17
N THR A 320 -30.38 44.87 12.08
CA THR A 320 -29.06 44.18 12.17
C THR A 320 -29.21 42.91 13.03
N TYR A 321 -28.60 41.83 12.60
CA TYR A 321 -28.65 40.53 13.28
C TYR A 321 -27.24 40.02 13.64
N LEU A 322 -27.07 39.62 14.90
CA LEU A 322 -25.93 38.91 15.40
C LEU A 322 -26.34 37.48 15.82
N LEU A 323 -25.89 36.50 15.10
CA LEU A 323 -26.11 35.08 15.43
C LEU A 323 -24.80 34.49 15.95
N LEU A 324 -24.84 33.88 17.13
CA LEU A 324 -23.73 33.23 17.79
C LEU A 324 -24.08 31.75 18.01
N SER A 325 -23.10 30.87 17.76
CA SER A 325 -23.25 29.45 18.11
C SER A 325 -22.00 28.97 18.84
N GLN A 326 -22.20 28.47 20.04
CA GLN A 326 -21.17 27.78 20.79
C GLN A 326 -20.96 26.38 20.23
N ASN A 327 -19.70 25.99 19.98
CA ASN A 327 -19.34 24.69 19.45
C ASN A 327 -18.38 23.98 20.42
N GLY A 328 -18.93 23.47 21.51
CA GLY A 328 -18.16 22.81 22.55
C GLY A 328 -17.00 23.67 23.05
N ASP A 329 -15.81 23.11 23.16
CA ASP A 329 -14.60 23.80 23.61
C ASP A 329 -13.94 24.68 22.52
N ASP A 330 -14.42 24.66 21.27
CA ASP A 330 -13.87 25.43 20.14
C ASP A 330 -14.26 26.93 20.15
N GLY A 331 -15.05 27.36 21.14
CA GLY A 331 -15.55 28.72 21.25
C GLY A 331 -16.81 28.96 20.42
N TYR A 332 -16.98 30.20 19.88
CA TYR A 332 -18.19 30.57 19.15
C TYR A 332 -17.92 30.80 17.67
N ASN A 333 -18.82 30.29 16.83
CA ASN A 333 -19.01 30.83 15.48
C ASN A 333 -19.97 32.01 15.56
N TYR A 334 -19.74 33.08 14.82
CA TYR A 334 -20.68 34.17 14.72
C TYR A 334 -20.91 34.63 13.29
N VAL A 335 -22.10 35.17 13.06
CA VAL A 335 -22.47 35.87 11.83
C VAL A 335 -23.15 37.19 12.22
N LEU A 336 -22.67 38.28 11.66
CA LEU A 336 -23.28 39.60 11.70
C LEU A 336 -23.82 39.91 10.31
N SER A 337 -25.10 40.32 10.20
CA SER A 337 -25.71 40.67 8.94
C SER A 337 -26.68 41.82 9.07
N SER A 338 -26.70 42.75 8.08
CA SER A 338 -27.60 43.89 7.97
C SER A 338 -27.77 44.32 6.53
N LYS A 339 -28.94 44.81 6.13
CA LYS A 339 -29.15 45.42 4.82
C LYS A 339 -28.68 46.87 4.75
N GLY A 340 -28.77 47.59 5.83
CA GLY A 340 -28.56 49.05 5.86
C GLY A 340 -27.32 49.52 6.60
N GLU A 341 -26.76 48.69 7.48
CA GLU A 341 -25.69 49.05 8.40
C GLU A 341 -24.37 48.42 7.99
N ASP A 342 -23.26 49.14 8.28
CA ASP A 342 -21.91 48.57 8.15
C ASP A 342 -21.52 47.82 9.44
N VAL A 343 -21.60 46.49 9.40
CA VAL A 343 -21.38 45.64 10.57
C VAL A 343 -19.89 45.35 10.88
N ARG A 344 -18.94 45.91 10.12
CA ARG A 344 -17.49 45.63 10.26
C ARG A 344 -16.95 46.16 11.58
N GLU A 345 -17.38 47.32 12.05
CA GLU A 345 -16.94 47.86 13.34
C GLU A 345 -17.46 47.06 14.53
N MET A 346 -18.69 46.54 14.44
CA MET A 346 -19.25 45.63 15.45
C MET A 346 -18.42 44.34 15.51
N ALA A 347 -18.12 43.74 14.33
CA ALA A 347 -17.31 42.54 14.24
C ALA A 347 -15.89 42.75 14.79
N LYS A 348 -15.32 43.94 14.56
CA LYS A 348 -14.00 44.28 15.10
C LYS A 348 -14.03 44.31 16.61
N LYS A 349 -15.01 44.96 17.23
CA LYS A 349 -15.19 45.01 18.71
C LYS A 349 -15.35 43.60 19.28
N LEU A 350 -16.15 42.73 18.67
CA LEU A 350 -16.30 41.34 19.08
C LEU A 350 -14.97 40.58 19.02
N ASN A 351 -14.23 40.71 17.94
CA ASN A 351 -12.94 40.03 17.75
C ASN A 351 -11.89 40.50 18.74
N GLU A 352 -11.82 41.80 19.00
CA GLU A 352 -10.85 42.38 19.97
C GLU A 352 -11.17 41.94 21.40
N THR A 353 -12.44 41.89 21.78
CA THR A 353 -12.86 41.53 23.15
C THR A 353 -12.72 40.02 23.40
N PHE A 354 -13.07 39.17 22.45
CA PHE A 354 -13.15 37.72 22.63
C PHE A 354 -12.08 36.96 21.88
N SER A 355 -10.92 37.57 21.67
CA SER A 355 -9.77 36.95 20.99
C SER A 355 -10.17 36.27 19.64
N GLY A 356 -11.10 36.92 18.93
CA GLY A 356 -11.71 36.37 17.74
C GLY A 356 -10.98 36.69 16.45
N LYS A 357 -11.35 36.00 15.39
CA LYS A 357 -10.94 36.27 14.03
C LYS A 357 -12.13 36.15 13.10
N GLY A 358 -12.35 37.18 12.28
CA GLY A 358 -13.43 37.18 11.33
C GLY A 358 -13.27 38.30 10.30
N GLY A 359 -14.09 38.27 9.27
CA GLY A 359 -14.09 39.27 8.22
C GLY A 359 -15.27 39.11 7.27
N GLY A 360 -15.47 40.10 6.41
CA GLY A 360 -16.57 40.11 5.47
C GLY A 360 -16.72 41.46 4.77
N GLN A 361 -17.90 41.70 4.24
CA GLN A 361 -18.33 42.96 3.59
C GLN A 361 -19.11 43.86 4.55
N SER A 362 -19.44 45.10 4.15
CA SER A 362 -20.17 46.06 4.99
C SER A 362 -21.44 45.49 5.60
N GLY A 363 -22.25 44.78 4.81
CA GLY A 363 -23.52 44.20 5.25
C GLY A 363 -23.45 42.77 5.78
N TYR A 364 -22.24 42.14 5.82
CA TYR A 364 -22.12 40.76 6.26
C TYR A 364 -20.69 40.43 6.72
N VAL A 365 -20.56 39.98 7.95
CA VAL A 365 -19.31 39.52 8.53
C VAL A 365 -19.52 38.17 9.23
N GLN A 366 -18.59 37.27 9.13
CA GLN A 366 -18.55 36.02 9.88
C GLN A 366 -17.18 35.81 10.52
N GLY A 367 -17.14 35.10 11.64
CA GLY A 367 -15.91 34.83 12.34
C GLY A 367 -16.06 33.84 13.47
N LYS A 368 -14.93 33.59 14.15
CA LYS A 368 -14.87 32.76 15.36
C LYS A 368 -14.42 33.63 16.53
N LEU A 369 -14.96 33.37 17.71
CA LEU A 369 -14.52 33.91 18.99
C LEU A 369 -13.88 32.78 19.80
N GLY A 370 -13.03 33.15 20.76
CA GLY A 370 -12.46 32.19 21.70
C GLY A 370 -13.52 31.54 22.60
N ASN A 371 -13.09 30.61 23.44
CA ASN A 371 -13.95 29.94 24.40
C ASN A 371 -14.13 30.81 25.62
N TYR A 372 -15.29 31.43 25.78
CA TYR A 372 -15.69 32.31 26.88
C TYR A 372 -17.02 31.83 27.46
N LEU A 373 -17.33 32.23 28.70
CA LEU A 373 -18.62 31.91 29.29
C LEU A 373 -19.75 32.57 28.51
N GLN A 374 -20.85 31.85 28.30
CA GLN A 374 -21.99 32.34 27.56
C GLN A 374 -22.54 33.65 28.15
N GLU A 375 -22.54 33.79 29.48
CA GLU A 375 -22.98 34.96 30.19
C GLU A 375 -22.07 36.20 29.92
N GLU A 376 -20.78 36.02 29.79
CA GLU A 376 -19.83 37.09 29.43
C GLU A 376 -20.09 37.61 28.02
N VAL A 377 -20.27 36.67 27.05
CA VAL A 377 -20.57 37.04 25.67
C VAL A 377 -21.95 37.75 25.58
N ARG A 378 -22.94 37.23 26.28
CA ARG A 378 -24.27 37.86 26.36
C ARG A 378 -24.24 39.28 26.91
N ASN A 379 -23.62 39.46 28.07
CA ASN A 379 -23.48 40.77 28.72
C ASN A 379 -22.79 41.80 27.82
N PHE A 380 -21.79 41.36 27.08
CA PHE A 380 -21.11 42.24 26.13
C PHE A 380 -22.02 42.63 24.97
N VAL A 381 -22.75 41.69 24.38
CA VAL A 381 -23.68 41.92 23.24
C VAL A 381 -24.78 42.87 23.66
N GLU A 382 -25.35 42.70 24.86
CA GLU A 382 -26.45 43.55 25.38
C GLU A 382 -26.01 45.00 25.68
N ASN A 383 -24.69 45.24 25.84
CA ASN A 383 -24.13 46.56 26.13
C ASN A 383 -23.30 47.14 24.97
N MET A 384 -23.24 46.46 23.83
CA MET A 384 -22.48 46.86 22.65
C MET A 384 -23.20 47.95 21.86
#